data_e92e96a8647653e7afb521b63df285cb
#
_entry.id   e92e96a8647653e7afb521b63df285cb
#
_cell.length_a   1.000
_cell.length_b   1.000
_cell.length_c   1.000
_cell.angle_alpha   90.00
_cell.angle_beta   90.00
_cell.angle_gamma   90.00
#
_symmetry.space_group_name_H-M   'P 1'
#
loop_
_entity.id
_entity.type
_entity.pdbx_description
1 polymer ?
#
loop_
_entity_poly.entity_id
_entity_poly.type
_entity_poly.pdbx_seq_one_letter_code
_entity_poly.pdbx_strand_id
1 'polypeptide(L)'
;MIKISSGNLKGFKLLVPSGQIVRPSSNRTRAAIFNTLHHWFDLQDFLIWDAYAGSGSLGLEAFSRGARPIVFTDNNPANFKILIKNLEKCDLPRKSAHRIDALKWLDSLRQPSKMMVFLDPPYKSDELRKIIPKLALSKVIMIGSLVIVETDSKVMLHWPSQFELFFSRNYGRSKIEIAEKFEIA
;
A
#
# COMPACT_ATOMS: atom_id res chain seq x y z
N MET A 1 -13.92 12.35 -4.75
CA MET A 1 -12.73 13.15 -4.42
C MET A 1 -12.00 12.48 -3.25
N ILE A 2 -10.71 12.21 -3.38
CA ILE A 2 -9.85 11.65 -2.32
C ILE A 2 -9.16 12.82 -1.61
N LYS A 3 -9.20 12.82 -0.27
CA LYS A 3 -8.48 13.81 0.56
C LYS A 3 -7.58 13.07 1.55
N ILE A 4 -6.40 13.61 1.79
CA ILE A 4 -5.52 13.16 2.87
C ILE A 4 -6.22 13.42 4.21
N SER A 5 -6.24 12.41 5.09
CA SER A 5 -7.06 12.45 6.31
C SER A 5 -6.32 13.00 7.52
N SER A 6 -4.99 12.89 7.57
CA SER A 6 -4.18 13.31 8.72
C SER A 6 -2.76 13.73 8.30
N GLY A 7 -1.98 14.24 9.26
CA GLY A 7 -0.60 14.67 9.05
C GLY A 7 -0.45 16.03 8.38
N ASN A 8 0.74 16.30 7.86
CA ASN A 8 1.14 17.61 7.33
C ASN A 8 0.36 18.03 6.08
N LEU A 9 -0.19 17.06 5.33
CA LEU A 9 -1.00 17.29 4.14
C LEU A 9 -2.49 17.10 4.39
N LYS A 10 -2.96 17.13 5.65
CA LYS A 10 -4.38 16.96 5.99
C LYS A 10 -5.28 17.89 5.18
N GLY A 11 -6.34 17.31 4.58
CA GLY A 11 -7.30 18.04 3.75
C GLY A 11 -6.88 18.22 2.28
N PHE A 12 -5.64 17.86 1.93
CA PHE A 12 -5.13 17.96 0.58
C PHE A 12 -5.93 17.07 -0.39
N LYS A 13 -6.31 17.64 -1.53
CA LYS A 13 -7.15 16.97 -2.54
C LYS A 13 -6.29 16.29 -3.58
N LEU A 14 -6.38 14.97 -3.67
CA LEU A 14 -5.68 14.18 -4.70
C LEU A 14 -6.48 14.14 -6.01
N LEU A 15 -5.76 14.22 -7.12
CA LEU A 15 -6.28 13.89 -8.43
C LEU A 15 -6.54 12.38 -8.48
N VAL A 16 -7.57 11.99 -9.21
CA VAL A 16 -7.91 10.58 -9.44
C VAL A 16 -8.08 10.35 -10.95
N PRO A 17 -7.81 9.14 -11.46
CA PRO A 17 -8.06 8.82 -12.84
C PRO A 17 -9.53 9.06 -13.23
N SER A 18 -9.75 9.55 -14.46
CA SER A 18 -11.11 9.72 -15.01
C SER A 18 -11.81 8.36 -15.10
N GLY A 19 -13.08 8.32 -14.69
CA GLY A 19 -13.87 7.07 -14.66
C GLY A 19 -13.70 6.21 -13.41
N GLN A 20 -12.76 6.51 -12.53
CA GLN A 20 -12.75 5.88 -11.20
C GLN A 20 -13.82 6.50 -10.30
N ILE A 21 -14.79 5.68 -9.91
CA ILE A 21 -15.76 6.06 -8.89
C ILE A 21 -15.03 6.04 -7.54
N VAL A 22 -14.69 7.23 -7.03
CA VAL A 22 -14.17 7.36 -5.66
C VAL A 22 -15.28 7.00 -4.69
N ARG A 23 -15.22 5.80 -4.15
CA ARG A 23 -16.22 5.34 -3.18
C ARG A 23 -16.03 6.10 -1.86
N PRO A 24 -17.11 6.52 -1.17
CA PRO A 24 -17.02 7.07 0.18
C PRO A 24 -16.33 6.11 1.16
N SER A 25 -16.43 4.80 0.90
CA SER A 25 -15.74 3.74 1.66
C SER A 25 -14.21 3.87 1.60
N SER A 26 -13.62 4.25 0.48
CA SER A 26 -12.16 4.33 0.34
C SER A 26 -11.51 5.32 1.32
N ASN A 27 -12.15 6.43 1.64
CA ASN A 27 -11.65 7.37 2.65
C ASN A 27 -11.76 6.79 4.07
N ARG A 28 -12.86 6.09 4.38
CA ARG A 28 -13.06 5.43 5.69
C ARG A 28 -12.09 4.26 5.86
N THR A 29 -11.93 3.46 4.83
CA THR A 29 -11.03 2.30 4.83
C THR A 29 -9.59 2.77 5.04
N ARG A 30 -9.14 3.78 4.29
CA ARG A 30 -7.81 4.36 4.46
C ARG A 30 -7.61 4.93 5.87
N ALA A 31 -8.56 5.70 6.40
CA ALA A 31 -8.47 6.21 7.78
C ALA A 31 -8.38 5.05 8.79
N ALA A 32 -9.15 3.98 8.60
CA ALA A 32 -9.12 2.80 9.46
C ALA A 32 -7.76 2.08 9.41
N ILE A 33 -7.18 1.89 8.22
CA ILE A 33 -5.83 1.33 8.05
C ILE A 33 -4.84 2.13 8.89
N PHE A 34 -4.75 3.44 8.68
CA PHE A 34 -3.74 4.25 9.36
C PHE A 34 -4.01 4.46 10.84
N ASN A 35 -5.26 4.44 11.32
CA ASN A 35 -5.56 4.46 12.75
C ASN A 35 -5.12 3.15 13.41
N THR A 36 -5.32 2.00 12.75
CA THR A 36 -4.83 0.70 13.24
C THR A 36 -3.30 0.68 13.27
N LEU A 37 -2.63 1.07 12.17
CA LEU A 37 -1.17 1.08 12.10
C LEU A 37 -0.54 2.01 13.13
N HIS A 38 -1.07 3.21 13.30
CA HIS A 38 -0.53 4.21 14.24
C HIS A 38 -0.60 3.76 15.71
N HIS A 39 -1.52 2.86 16.03
CA HIS A 39 -1.62 2.31 17.40
C HIS A 39 -0.51 1.31 17.72
N TRP A 40 0.02 0.63 16.71
CA TRP A 40 0.92 -0.52 16.87
C TRP A 40 2.34 -0.27 16.36
N PHE A 41 2.52 0.66 15.41
CA PHE A 41 3.77 0.82 14.67
C PHE A 41 4.11 2.30 14.44
N ASP A 42 5.42 2.61 14.50
CA ASP A 42 5.93 3.87 13.95
C ASP A 42 6.19 3.70 12.44
N LEU A 43 5.56 4.54 11.63
CA LEU A 43 5.72 4.50 10.18
C LEU A 43 7.15 4.82 9.72
N GLN A 44 7.94 5.48 10.56
CA GLN A 44 9.33 5.84 10.27
C GLN A 44 10.28 4.64 10.32
N ASP A 45 9.88 3.54 10.95
CA ASP A 45 10.66 2.30 11.03
C ASP A 45 10.66 1.49 9.73
N PHE A 46 9.87 1.93 8.73
CA PHE A 46 9.62 1.15 7.53
C PHE A 46 9.95 1.93 6.26
N LEU A 47 10.48 1.20 5.27
CA LEU A 47 10.34 1.61 3.88
C LEU A 47 8.89 1.35 3.45
N ILE A 48 8.17 2.40 3.10
CA ILE A 48 6.79 2.27 2.61
C ILE A 48 6.81 1.93 1.12
N TRP A 49 6.07 0.89 0.74
CA TRP A 49 5.85 0.55 -0.65
C TRP A 49 4.34 0.49 -0.96
N ASP A 50 3.86 1.46 -1.74
CA ASP A 50 2.52 1.48 -2.33
C ASP A 50 2.59 0.74 -3.68
N ALA A 51 2.26 -0.56 -3.68
CA ALA A 51 2.59 -1.48 -4.77
C ALA A 51 1.63 -1.39 -5.97
N TYR A 52 0.40 -0.93 -5.75
CA TYR A 52 -0.62 -0.69 -6.78
C TYR A 52 -1.14 0.73 -6.61
N ALA A 53 -0.24 1.70 -6.72
CA ALA A 53 -0.42 3.04 -6.17
C ALA A 53 -1.62 3.81 -6.73
N GLY A 54 -2.02 3.59 -7.98
CA GLY A 54 -3.11 4.32 -8.61
C GLY A 54 -2.90 5.83 -8.54
N SER A 55 -3.67 6.51 -7.69
CA SER A 55 -3.49 7.95 -7.41
C SER A 55 -2.40 8.25 -6.36
N GLY A 56 -1.84 7.23 -5.72
CA GLY A 56 -0.89 7.34 -4.61
C GLY A 56 -1.54 7.57 -3.25
N SER A 57 -2.82 7.25 -3.10
CA SER A 57 -3.58 7.68 -1.92
C SER A 57 -3.11 7.05 -0.61
N LEU A 58 -2.63 5.80 -0.61
CA LEU A 58 -2.10 5.12 0.58
C LEU A 58 -0.70 5.61 0.92
N GLY A 59 0.22 5.61 -0.04
CA GLY A 59 1.57 6.09 0.20
C GLY A 59 1.62 7.59 0.55
N LEU A 60 0.78 8.44 -0.07
CA LEU A 60 0.70 9.86 0.26
C LEU A 60 0.06 10.12 1.64
N GLU A 61 -0.86 9.29 2.08
CA GLU A 61 -1.36 9.33 3.47
C GLU A 61 -0.25 8.96 4.45
N ALA A 62 0.54 7.91 4.18
CA ALA A 62 1.71 7.53 4.98
C ALA A 62 2.74 8.68 5.03
N PHE A 63 3.04 9.26 3.87
CA PHE A 63 3.93 10.43 3.76
C PHE A 63 3.45 11.60 4.62
N SER A 64 2.19 11.95 4.54
CA SER A 64 1.58 13.02 5.33
C SER A 64 1.71 12.80 6.84
N ARG A 65 1.76 11.54 7.25
CA ARG A 65 1.93 11.11 8.65
C ARG A 65 3.39 10.95 9.08
N GLY A 66 4.34 11.35 8.22
CA GLY A 66 5.76 11.37 8.54
C GLY A 66 6.58 10.19 8.03
N ALA A 67 5.96 9.19 7.38
CA ALA A 67 6.70 8.06 6.83
C ALA A 67 7.74 8.48 5.79
N ARG A 68 8.94 7.95 5.89
CA ARG A 68 10.10 8.13 4.99
C ARG A 68 11.06 6.95 5.15
N PRO A 69 11.61 6.33 4.06
CA PRO A 69 11.34 6.62 2.63
C PRO A 69 10.05 5.99 2.11
N ILE A 70 9.56 6.47 0.96
CA ILE A 70 8.37 5.94 0.29
C ILE A 70 8.65 5.65 -1.18
N VAL A 71 8.14 4.51 -1.65
CA VAL A 71 8.19 4.10 -3.05
C VAL A 71 6.78 3.78 -3.53
N PHE A 72 6.48 4.19 -4.75
CA PHE A 72 5.22 3.92 -5.44
C PHE A 72 5.49 3.12 -6.71
N THR A 73 4.69 2.09 -6.97
CA THR A 73 4.70 1.37 -8.24
C THR A 73 3.30 1.30 -8.83
N ASP A 74 3.18 1.50 -10.12
CA ASP A 74 1.95 1.26 -10.90
C ASP A 74 2.33 1.02 -12.35
N ASN A 75 1.81 -0.04 -12.97
CA ASN A 75 2.12 -0.36 -14.37
C ASN A 75 1.20 0.35 -15.37
N ASN A 76 0.05 0.86 -14.91
CA ASN A 76 -0.92 1.56 -15.78
C ASN A 76 -0.44 2.98 -16.09
N PRO A 77 -0.25 3.34 -17.37
CA PRO A 77 0.28 4.66 -17.75
C PRO A 77 -0.65 5.82 -17.36
N ALA A 78 -1.97 5.61 -17.34
CA ALA A 78 -2.91 6.66 -16.95
C ALA A 78 -2.87 6.92 -15.44
N ASN A 79 -2.83 5.86 -14.63
CA ASN A 79 -2.64 5.96 -13.18
C ASN A 79 -1.30 6.64 -12.86
N PHE A 80 -0.23 6.17 -13.49
CA PHE A 80 1.11 6.71 -13.27
C PHE A 80 1.21 8.21 -13.58
N LYS A 81 0.55 8.69 -14.66
CA LYS A 81 0.48 10.11 -14.98
C LYS A 81 -0.21 10.93 -13.85
N ILE A 82 -1.26 10.39 -13.25
CA ILE A 82 -1.96 11.03 -12.12
C ILE A 82 -1.11 10.98 -10.86
N LEU A 83 -0.48 9.85 -10.57
CA LEU A 83 0.44 9.69 -9.46
C LEU A 83 1.54 10.76 -9.48
N ILE A 84 2.23 10.91 -10.61
CA ILE A 84 3.29 11.94 -10.75
C ILE A 84 2.77 13.34 -10.43
N LYS A 85 1.60 13.72 -10.96
CA LYS A 85 1.00 15.02 -10.64
C LYS A 85 0.66 15.19 -9.16
N ASN A 86 0.25 14.11 -8.48
CA ASN A 86 -0.01 14.14 -7.05
C ASN A 86 1.29 14.25 -6.24
N LEU A 87 2.35 13.54 -6.63
CA LEU A 87 3.66 13.66 -6.00
C LEU A 87 4.22 15.09 -6.10
N GLU A 88 4.18 15.67 -7.31
CA GLU A 88 4.61 17.06 -7.55
C GLU A 88 3.85 18.04 -6.65
N LYS A 89 2.54 17.88 -6.51
CA LYS A 89 1.71 18.73 -5.63
C LYS A 89 2.01 18.55 -4.13
N CYS A 90 2.61 17.43 -3.76
CA CYS A 90 2.96 17.10 -2.37
C CYS A 90 4.46 17.28 -2.09
N ASP A 91 5.21 17.93 -2.98
CA ASP A 91 6.67 18.13 -2.89
C ASP A 91 7.46 16.83 -2.71
N LEU A 92 6.94 15.73 -3.28
CA LEU A 92 7.65 14.46 -3.34
C LEU A 92 8.41 14.30 -4.65
N PRO A 93 9.67 13.84 -4.61
CA PRO A 93 10.47 13.70 -5.81
C PRO A 93 9.91 12.60 -6.73
N ARG A 94 9.86 12.88 -8.04
CA ARG A 94 9.39 11.94 -9.07
C ARG A 94 10.11 10.57 -9.02
N LYS A 95 11.36 10.54 -8.59
CA LYS A 95 12.15 9.31 -8.45
C LYS A 95 11.57 8.32 -7.41
N SER A 96 10.63 8.75 -6.57
CA SER A 96 9.91 7.88 -5.64
C SER A 96 8.85 7.01 -6.35
N ALA A 97 8.54 7.28 -7.62
CA ALA A 97 7.55 6.52 -8.39
C ALA A 97 8.17 5.81 -9.59
N HIS A 98 7.78 4.56 -9.79
CA HIS A 98 8.24 3.71 -10.88
C HIS A 98 7.05 3.17 -11.66
N ARG A 99 7.06 3.38 -13.00
CA ARG A 99 6.06 2.76 -13.88
C ARG A 99 6.48 1.34 -14.18
N ILE A 100 6.18 0.44 -13.29
CA ILE A 100 6.58 -0.95 -13.34
C ILE A 100 5.51 -1.83 -12.69
N ASP A 101 5.46 -3.07 -13.09
CA ASP A 101 4.67 -4.11 -12.44
C ASP A 101 5.23 -4.42 -11.05
N ALA A 102 4.35 -4.63 -10.06
CA ALA A 102 4.75 -4.83 -8.67
C ALA A 102 5.64 -6.06 -8.47
N LEU A 103 5.35 -7.17 -9.16
CA LEU A 103 6.18 -8.39 -9.07
C LEU A 103 7.58 -8.15 -9.67
N LYS A 104 7.64 -7.46 -10.80
CA LYS A 104 8.93 -7.11 -11.44
C LYS A 104 9.73 -6.15 -10.57
N TRP A 105 9.06 -5.21 -9.91
CA TRP A 105 9.75 -4.31 -8.98
C TRP A 105 10.32 -5.07 -7.79
N LEU A 106 9.54 -5.97 -7.17
CA LEU A 106 10.01 -6.84 -6.09
C LEU A 106 11.24 -7.65 -6.52
N ASP A 107 11.25 -8.22 -7.73
CA ASP A 107 12.39 -8.96 -8.29
C ASP A 107 13.63 -8.10 -8.54
N SER A 108 13.44 -6.81 -8.72
CA SER A 108 14.54 -5.87 -8.96
C SER A 108 15.27 -5.45 -7.68
N LEU A 109 14.66 -5.64 -6.51
CA LEU A 109 15.24 -5.27 -5.24
C LEU A 109 16.49 -6.11 -4.93
N ARG A 110 17.50 -5.47 -4.35
CA ARG A 110 18.78 -6.10 -4.00
C ARG A 110 19.12 -5.96 -2.53
N GLN A 111 18.61 -4.92 -1.88
CA GLN A 111 18.93 -4.64 -0.48
C GLN A 111 17.77 -5.04 0.41
N PRO A 112 18.03 -5.87 1.45
CA PRO A 112 17.03 -6.18 2.45
C PRO A 112 16.53 -4.92 3.15
N SER A 113 15.22 -4.83 3.37
CA SER A 113 14.61 -3.70 4.06
C SER A 113 13.40 -4.17 4.86
N LYS A 114 13.20 -3.58 6.03
CA LYS A 114 11.94 -3.68 6.77
C LYS A 114 10.92 -2.80 6.08
N MET A 115 9.90 -3.42 5.51
CA MET A 115 8.93 -2.74 4.64
C MET A 115 7.52 -2.78 5.21
N MET A 116 6.77 -1.72 4.92
CA MET A 116 5.31 -1.71 5.04
C MET A 116 4.74 -1.64 3.63
N VAL A 117 4.15 -2.74 3.18
CA VAL A 117 3.69 -2.93 1.80
C VAL A 117 2.17 -2.78 1.74
N PHE A 118 1.69 -1.79 0.99
CA PHE A 118 0.26 -1.62 0.71
C PHE A 118 -0.10 -2.32 -0.60
N LEU A 119 -1.10 -3.19 -0.54
CA LEU A 119 -1.63 -3.96 -1.66
C LEU A 119 -3.13 -3.63 -1.84
N ASP A 120 -3.45 -2.81 -2.83
CA ASP A 120 -4.83 -2.49 -3.26
C ASP A 120 -4.97 -2.69 -4.78
N PRO A 121 -4.76 -3.94 -5.28
CA PRO A 121 -4.91 -4.21 -6.71
C PRO A 121 -6.39 -4.18 -7.14
N PRO A 122 -6.69 -4.10 -8.46
CA PRO A 122 -8.05 -4.20 -8.95
C PRO A 122 -8.75 -5.48 -8.46
N TYR A 123 -9.98 -5.36 -7.92
CA TYR A 123 -10.71 -6.44 -7.22
C TYR A 123 -10.89 -7.77 -8.01
N LYS A 124 -10.79 -7.74 -9.34
CA LYS A 124 -10.95 -8.93 -10.19
C LYS A 124 -9.62 -9.54 -10.64
N SER A 125 -8.51 -9.08 -10.08
CA SER A 125 -7.19 -9.56 -10.47
C SER A 125 -6.70 -10.68 -9.56
N ASP A 126 -5.90 -11.60 -10.11
CA ASP A 126 -5.19 -12.64 -9.34
C ASP A 126 -3.88 -12.13 -8.71
N GLU A 127 -3.69 -10.80 -8.66
CA GLU A 127 -2.44 -10.18 -8.23
C GLU A 127 -2.07 -10.55 -6.79
N LEU A 128 -3.04 -10.53 -5.86
CA LEU A 128 -2.78 -10.90 -4.46
C LEU A 128 -2.32 -12.35 -4.32
N ARG A 129 -2.88 -13.27 -5.11
CA ARG A 129 -2.47 -14.68 -5.11
C ARG A 129 -1.05 -14.89 -5.62
N LYS A 130 -0.52 -13.98 -6.43
CA LYS A 130 0.85 -14.02 -6.96
C LYS A 130 1.83 -13.32 -6.04
N ILE A 131 1.48 -12.12 -5.55
CA ILE A 131 2.43 -11.26 -4.84
C ILE A 131 2.63 -11.70 -3.38
N ILE A 132 1.58 -12.12 -2.67
CA ILE A 132 1.69 -12.53 -1.25
C ILE A 132 2.68 -13.69 -1.06
N PRO A 133 2.60 -14.81 -1.80
CA PRO A 133 3.60 -15.87 -1.68
C PRO A 133 5.01 -15.41 -2.04
N LYS A 134 5.14 -14.50 -3.01
CA LYS A 134 6.43 -13.98 -3.43
C LYS A 134 7.06 -13.08 -2.37
N LEU A 135 6.27 -12.26 -1.69
CA LEU A 135 6.71 -11.47 -0.53
C LEU A 135 7.16 -12.38 0.62
N ALA A 136 6.44 -13.47 0.86
CA ALA A 136 6.78 -14.45 1.89
C ALA A 136 8.17 -15.06 1.66
N LEU A 137 8.46 -15.47 0.44
CA LEU A 137 9.71 -16.12 0.06
C LEU A 137 10.86 -15.13 -0.20
N SER A 138 10.57 -13.85 -0.32
CA SER A 138 11.58 -12.84 -0.66
C SER A 138 12.53 -12.58 0.51
N LYS A 139 13.82 -12.72 0.26
CA LYS A 139 14.89 -12.42 1.24
C LYS A 139 15.11 -10.92 1.43
N VAL A 140 14.63 -10.07 0.51
CA VAL A 140 14.74 -8.62 0.62
C VAL A 140 13.63 -8.01 1.47
N ILE A 141 12.54 -8.72 1.68
CA ILE A 141 11.50 -8.35 2.63
C ILE A 141 11.89 -8.93 4.00
N MET A 142 12.36 -8.08 4.90
CA MET A 142 12.87 -8.51 6.20
C MET A 142 11.75 -8.97 7.14
N ILE A 143 12.12 -9.77 8.12
CA ILE A 143 11.27 -10.11 9.28
C ILE A 143 10.82 -8.81 9.96
N GLY A 144 9.60 -8.79 10.47
CA GLY A 144 8.95 -7.59 11.01
C GLY A 144 8.38 -6.66 9.93
N SER A 145 8.49 -7.01 8.64
CA SER A 145 7.79 -6.28 7.57
C SER A 145 6.30 -6.55 7.63
N LEU A 146 5.50 -5.53 7.28
CA LEU A 146 4.05 -5.60 7.28
C LEU A 146 3.50 -5.64 5.86
N VAL A 147 2.48 -6.45 5.64
CA VAL A 147 1.69 -6.46 4.40
C VAL A 147 0.26 -6.08 4.74
N ILE A 148 -0.21 -4.98 4.17
CA ILE A 148 -1.54 -4.42 4.34
C ILE A 148 -2.30 -4.63 3.04
N VAL A 149 -3.39 -5.38 3.10
CA VAL A 149 -4.21 -5.72 1.92
C VAL A 149 -5.58 -5.08 2.04
N GLU A 150 -6.01 -4.35 1.00
CA GLU A 150 -7.42 -4.04 0.78
C GLU A 150 -7.96 -4.94 -0.32
N THR A 151 -9.07 -5.65 -0.05
CA THR A 151 -9.72 -6.54 -1.00
C THR A 151 -11.25 -6.51 -0.84
N ASP A 152 -12.00 -7.20 -1.71
CA ASP A 152 -13.44 -7.40 -1.53
C ASP A 152 -13.69 -8.29 -0.30
N SER A 153 -14.71 -7.97 0.50
CA SER A 153 -15.03 -8.69 1.74
C SER A 153 -15.33 -10.18 1.56
N LYS A 154 -15.66 -10.59 0.33
CA LYS A 154 -15.92 -12.00 -0.03
C LYS A 154 -14.66 -12.77 -0.40
N VAL A 155 -13.54 -12.09 -0.60
CA VAL A 155 -12.27 -12.75 -0.96
C VAL A 155 -11.64 -13.34 0.29
N MET A 156 -11.33 -14.63 0.22
CA MET A 156 -10.51 -15.30 1.22
C MET A 156 -9.06 -15.31 0.74
N LEU A 157 -8.19 -14.67 1.49
CA LEU A 157 -6.76 -14.69 1.22
C LEU A 157 -6.11 -15.87 1.92
N HIS A 158 -5.19 -16.52 1.23
CA HIS A 158 -4.30 -17.54 1.79
C HIS A 158 -3.00 -16.86 2.18
N TRP A 159 -2.73 -16.78 3.47
CA TRP A 159 -1.47 -16.29 4.00
C TRP A 159 -0.48 -17.47 4.13
N PRO A 160 0.71 -17.38 3.48
CA PRO A 160 1.78 -18.33 3.70
C PRO A 160 2.23 -18.37 5.17
N SER A 161 2.81 -19.50 5.60
CA SER A 161 3.25 -19.69 6.99
C SER A 161 4.30 -18.67 7.48
N GLN A 162 4.98 -17.96 6.57
CA GLN A 162 5.89 -16.86 6.88
C GLN A 162 5.19 -15.57 7.32
N PHE A 163 3.87 -15.51 7.24
CA PHE A 163 3.09 -14.35 7.67
C PHE A 163 2.14 -14.74 8.81
N GLU A 164 2.12 -13.93 9.85
CA GLU A 164 1.11 -13.98 10.91
C GLU A 164 0.06 -12.88 10.66
N LEU A 165 -1.19 -13.30 10.45
CA LEU A 165 -2.33 -12.40 10.29
C LEU A 165 -2.80 -11.95 11.67
N PHE A 166 -2.58 -10.68 12.04
CA PHE A 166 -3.00 -10.15 13.34
C PHE A 166 -4.20 -9.20 13.27
N PHE A 167 -4.59 -8.75 12.07
CA PHE A 167 -5.76 -7.91 11.89
C PHE A 167 -6.55 -8.31 10.65
N SER A 168 -7.86 -8.50 10.81
CA SER A 168 -8.79 -8.72 9.70
C SER A 168 -10.14 -8.09 10.02
N ARG A 169 -10.61 -7.14 9.21
CA ARG A 169 -11.88 -6.46 9.44
C ARG A 169 -12.57 -6.02 8.16
N ASN A 170 -13.89 -6.19 8.12
CA ASN A 170 -14.72 -5.74 7.03
C ASN A 170 -15.16 -4.27 7.20
N TYR A 171 -15.09 -3.51 6.12
CA TYR A 171 -15.57 -2.14 6.00
C TYR A 171 -16.52 -2.03 4.80
N GLY A 172 -17.77 -2.40 5.02
CA GLY A 172 -18.75 -2.53 3.94
C GLY A 172 -18.36 -3.64 2.96
N ARG A 173 -18.06 -3.28 1.71
CA ARG A 173 -17.61 -4.23 0.68
C ARG A 173 -16.10 -4.48 0.68
N SER A 174 -15.33 -3.67 1.38
CA SER A 174 -13.89 -3.87 1.50
C SER A 174 -13.57 -4.66 2.77
N LYS A 175 -12.52 -5.47 2.70
CA LYS A 175 -11.87 -6.12 3.83
C LYS A 175 -10.43 -5.65 3.90
N ILE A 176 -9.97 -5.31 5.11
CA ILE A 176 -8.58 -5.01 5.40
C ILE A 176 -8.00 -6.17 6.18
N GLU A 177 -6.89 -6.66 5.71
CA GLU A 177 -6.04 -7.62 6.41
C GLU A 177 -4.64 -7.05 6.57
N ILE A 178 -4.04 -7.25 7.77
CA ILE A 178 -2.67 -6.85 8.07
C ILE A 178 -1.96 -8.06 8.64
N ALA A 179 -0.87 -8.43 7.99
CA ALA A 179 -0.03 -9.54 8.40
C ALA A 179 1.42 -9.10 8.52
N GLU A 180 2.11 -9.66 9.51
CA GLU A 180 3.52 -9.43 9.78
C GLU A 180 4.35 -10.62 9.30
N LYS A 181 5.50 -10.34 8.69
CA LYS A 181 6.45 -11.37 8.30
C LYS A 181 7.30 -11.78 9.51
N PHE A 182 7.35 -13.08 9.79
CA PHE A 182 8.15 -13.65 10.87
C PHE A 182 9.04 -14.81 10.38
N GLU A 183 9.96 -15.23 11.22
CA GLU A 183 10.81 -16.38 10.96
C GLU A 183 10.04 -17.66 11.30
N ILE A 184 10.10 -18.64 10.41
CA ILE A 184 9.60 -19.98 10.71
C ILE A 184 10.74 -20.68 11.44
N ALA A 185 10.47 -21.10 12.67
CA ALA A 185 11.41 -21.87 13.47
C ALA A 185 11.70 -23.24 12.85
#